data_69855ed13b32d61e8f9745087b420a82
#
_entry.id   69855ed13b32d61e8f9745087b420a82
#
_cell.length_a   1.000
_cell.length_b   1.000
_cell.length_c   1.000
_cell.angle_alpha   90.00
_cell.angle_beta   90.00
_cell.angle_gamma   90.00
#
_symmetry.space_group_name_H-M   'P 1'
#
loop_
_entity.id
_entity.type
_entity.pdbx_description
1 polymer ?
#
loop_
_entity_poly.entity_id
_entity_poly.type
_entity_poly.pdbx_seq_one_letter_code
_entity_poly.pdbx_strand_id
1 'polypeptide(L)'
;MPVAASLLLAALGGCASDAWKPGPNFNAFLNQVERVCGTARLGELTVSQLMNPGSAMYSAYFVDMTSRFDLGRISVEEYVLGLSSTFNTVRDSAAIRCILDQKTP
;
A
#
# COMPACT_ATOMS: atom_id res chain seq x y z
N MET A 1 -16.40 -37.04 3.49
CA MET A 1 -16.18 -36.63 4.45
C MET A 1 -14.93 -36.01 4.71
N PRO A 2 -13.86 -36.56 4.70
CA PRO A 2 -12.63 -35.89 5.02
C PRO A 2 -12.32 -34.78 4.09
N VAL A 3 -12.86 -34.84 2.96
CA VAL A 3 -12.63 -33.80 2.01
C VAL A 3 -13.11 -32.48 2.44
N ALA A 4 -14.24 -32.47 3.03
CA ALA A 4 -14.81 -31.25 3.47
C ALA A 4 -13.95 -30.60 4.52
N ALA A 5 -13.42 -31.38 5.37
CA ALA A 5 -12.62 -30.82 6.42
C ALA A 5 -11.39 -30.16 5.86
N SER A 6 -10.83 -30.72 4.88
CA SER A 6 -9.65 -30.16 4.30
C SER A 6 -9.90 -28.82 3.69
N LEU A 7 -10.97 -28.72 3.02
CA LEU A 7 -11.30 -27.49 2.41
C LEU A 7 -11.46 -26.39 3.38
N LEU A 8 -12.13 -26.69 4.44
CA LEU A 8 -12.37 -25.73 5.42
C LEU A 8 -11.09 -25.17 5.96
N LEU A 9 -10.16 -26.04 6.17
CA LEU A 9 -8.95 -25.63 6.73
C LEU A 9 -8.21 -24.69 5.82
N ALA A 10 -8.21 -24.98 4.58
CA ALA A 10 -7.55 -24.11 3.66
C ALA A 10 -8.16 -22.74 3.63
N ALA A 11 -9.42 -22.70 3.70
CA ALA A 11 -10.09 -21.43 3.64
C ALA A 11 -9.73 -20.57 4.81
N LEU A 12 -9.64 -21.18 5.96
CA LEU A 12 -9.32 -20.44 7.10
C LEU A 12 -7.98 -19.84 7.01
N GLY A 13 -7.03 -20.60 6.68
CA GLY A 13 -5.71 -20.11 6.62
C GLY A 13 -5.58 -19.00 5.63
N GLY A 14 -6.25 -19.14 4.53
CA GLY A 14 -6.13 -18.15 3.50
C GLY A 14 -6.68 -16.83 3.89
N CYS A 15 -7.77 -16.88 4.59
CA CYS A 15 -8.41 -15.68 4.93
C CYS A 15 -7.58 -14.70 5.67
N ALA A 16 -6.93 -15.14 6.64
CA ALA A 16 -6.21 -14.26 7.48
C ALA A 16 -4.99 -13.69 6.86
N SER A 17 -4.28 -14.47 6.18
CA SER A 17 -3.05 -13.96 5.72
C SER A 17 -3.12 -13.29 4.42
N ASP A 18 -4.09 -13.60 3.66
CA ASP A 18 -4.16 -13.01 2.38
C ASP A 18 -4.39 -11.57 2.37
N ALA A 19 -4.92 -11.09 3.42
CA ALA A 19 -5.17 -9.73 3.50
C ALA A 19 -3.95 -8.97 3.20
N TRP A 20 -2.76 -9.49 3.48
CA TRP A 20 -1.64 -8.75 3.31
C TRP A 20 -0.59 -9.44 2.53
N LYS A 21 -0.85 -10.58 2.06
CA LYS A 21 0.12 -11.24 1.32
C LYS A 21 0.12 -10.73 -0.09
N PRO A 22 1.13 -10.07 -0.52
CA PRO A 22 1.11 -9.47 -1.84
C PRO A 22 1.35 -10.51 -2.92
N GLY A 23 0.74 -10.28 -4.03
CA GLY A 23 1.02 -11.07 -5.20
C GLY A 23 2.08 -10.38 -6.00
N PRO A 24 2.41 -10.93 -7.14
CA PRO A 24 3.44 -10.34 -7.99
C PRO A 24 3.10 -8.93 -8.45
N ASN A 25 1.85 -8.68 -8.71
CA ASN A 25 1.46 -7.36 -9.18
C ASN A 25 1.57 -6.31 -8.09
N PHE A 26 1.31 -6.71 -6.88
CA PHE A 26 1.43 -5.82 -5.76
C PHE A 26 2.87 -5.38 -5.59
N ASN A 27 3.79 -6.33 -5.65
CA ASN A 27 5.19 -5.98 -5.51
C ASN A 27 5.66 -5.10 -6.65
N ALA A 28 5.16 -5.33 -7.83
CA ALA A 28 5.54 -4.51 -8.97
C ALA A 28 5.11 -3.07 -8.78
N PHE A 29 3.90 -2.87 -8.29
CA PHE A 29 3.40 -1.52 -8.07
C PHE A 29 4.21 -0.82 -6.98
N LEU A 30 4.44 -1.49 -5.87
CA LEU A 30 5.21 -0.88 -4.81
C LEU A 30 6.64 -0.59 -5.22
N ASN A 31 7.24 -1.47 -5.99
CA ASN A 31 8.59 -1.23 -6.48
C ASN A 31 8.63 -0.02 -7.41
N GLN A 32 7.61 0.14 -8.22
CA GLN A 32 7.55 1.28 -9.10
C GLN A 32 7.35 2.57 -8.31
N VAL A 33 6.50 2.55 -7.31
CA VAL A 33 6.27 3.71 -6.46
C VAL A 33 7.58 4.13 -5.81
N GLU A 34 8.32 3.18 -5.28
CA GLU A 34 9.57 3.53 -4.65
C GLU A 34 10.59 4.04 -5.66
N ARG A 35 10.66 3.43 -6.82
CA ARG A 35 11.63 3.82 -7.82
C ARG A 35 11.33 5.20 -8.40
N VAL A 36 10.09 5.48 -8.68
CA VAL A 36 9.71 6.74 -9.32
C VAL A 36 9.42 7.84 -8.34
N CYS A 37 8.79 7.49 -7.22
CA CYS A 37 8.32 8.47 -6.27
C CYS A 37 9.13 8.53 -4.99
N GLY A 38 10.19 7.75 -4.89
CA GLY A 38 10.91 7.59 -3.64
C GLY A 38 11.40 8.87 -3.00
N THR A 39 11.78 9.86 -3.80
CA THR A 39 12.28 11.10 -3.23
C THR A 39 11.20 12.15 -3.06
N ALA A 40 9.97 11.85 -3.48
CA ALA A 40 8.89 12.81 -3.31
C ALA A 40 8.46 12.86 -1.84
N ARG A 41 8.01 14.00 -1.41
CA ARG A 41 7.69 14.17 -0.01
C ARG A 41 6.22 14.04 0.29
N LEU A 42 5.95 13.39 1.42
CA LEU A 42 4.62 13.27 1.96
C LEU A 42 4.75 13.92 3.35
N GLY A 43 4.39 15.17 3.45
CA GLY A 43 4.67 15.94 4.65
C GLY A 43 6.16 16.15 4.75
N GLU A 44 6.73 15.74 5.85
CA GLU A 44 8.15 15.92 6.06
C GLU A 44 8.97 14.72 5.70
N LEU A 45 8.33 13.65 5.28
CA LEU A 45 9.02 12.39 5.01
C LEU A 45 8.99 12.07 3.53
N THR A 46 9.98 11.32 3.06
CA THR A 46 9.96 10.89 1.67
C THR A 46 9.30 9.53 1.58
N VAL A 47 8.82 9.20 0.41
CA VAL A 47 8.21 7.90 0.17
C VAL A 47 9.18 6.78 0.51
N SER A 48 10.46 6.93 0.14
CA SER A 48 11.44 5.91 0.47
C SER A 48 11.58 5.68 1.96
N GLN A 49 11.54 6.74 2.74
CA GLN A 49 11.61 6.59 4.19
C GLN A 49 10.42 5.81 4.72
N LEU A 50 9.25 6.04 4.14
CA LEU A 50 8.05 5.39 4.62
C LEU A 50 7.95 3.94 4.19
N MET A 51 8.58 3.57 3.10
CA MET A 51 8.46 2.22 2.56
C MET A 51 9.57 1.27 2.97
N ASN A 52 10.67 1.79 3.44
CA ASN A 52 11.83 0.95 3.71
C ASN A 52 11.79 0.44 5.15
N PRO A 53 11.65 -0.87 5.37
CA PRO A 53 11.60 -1.39 6.74
C PRO A 53 12.85 -1.10 7.55
N GLY A 54 13.96 -0.81 6.89
CA GLY A 54 15.18 -0.46 7.60
C GLY A 54 15.22 0.99 8.03
N SER A 55 14.26 1.78 7.60
CA SER A 55 14.23 3.19 7.94
C SER A 55 13.56 3.39 9.30
N ALA A 56 14.04 4.34 10.07
CA ALA A 56 13.41 4.66 11.34
C ALA A 56 12.02 5.22 11.14
N MET A 57 11.73 5.71 9.94
CA MET A 57 10.45 6.31 9.64
C MET A 57 9.52 5.38 8.85
N TYR A 58 9.82 4.10 8.83
CA TYR A 58 8.98 3.14 8.13
C TYR A 58 7.54 3.22 8.64
N SER A 59 6.60 3.20 7.73
CA SER A 59 5.19 3.27 8.08
C SER A 59 4.43 2.11 7.49
N ALA A 60 4.02 1.19 8.35
CA ALA A 60 3.19 0.09 7.90
C ALA A 60 1.86 0.61 7.37
N TYR A 61 1.36 1.70 7.95
CA TYR A 61 0.12 2.31 7.49
C TYR A 61 0.25 2.77 6.04
N PHE A 62 1.36 3.41 5.71
CA PHE A 62 1.56 3.89 4.36
C PHE A 62 1.59 2.72 3.37
N VAL A 63 2.32 1.68 3.71
CA VAL A 63 2.44 0.52 2.83
C VAL A 63 1.09 -0.17 2.69
N ASP A 64 0.36 -0.32 3.79
CA ASP A 64 -0.93 -0.97 3.75
C ASP A 64 -1.94 -0.19 2.91
N MET A 65 -2.00 1.12 3.10
CA MET A 65 -2.92 1.95 2.34
C MET A 65 -2.58 1.93 0.86
N THR A 66 -1.29 1.96 0.53
CA THR A 66 -0.87 1.94 -0.85
C THR A 66 -1.21 0.60 -1.50
N SER A 67 -1.09 -0.47 -0.74
CA SER A 67 -1.47 -1.77 -1.22
C SER A 67 -2.98 -1.86 -1.47
N ARG A 68 -3.78 -1.34 -0.56
CA ARG A 68 -5.23 -1.36 -0.74
C ARG A 68 -5.65 -0.52 -1.93
N PHE A 69 -4.98 0.58 -2.13
CA PHE A 69 -5.25 1.43 -3.27
C PHE A 69 -4.92 0.68 -4.57
N ASP A 70 -3.77 0.02 -4.61
CA ASP A 70 -3.39 -0.72 -5.81
C ASP A 70 -4.39 -1.82 -6.12
N LEU A 71 -4.89 -2.49 -5.10
CA LEU A 71 -5.82 -3.59 -5.29
C LEU A 71 -7.26 -3.16 -5.49
N GLY A 72 -7.50 -1.87 -5.49
CA GLY A 72 -8.86 -1.36 -5.69
C GLY A 72 -9.77 -1.53 -4.49
N ARG A 73 -9.20 -1.73 -3.32
CA ARG A 73 -9.99 -1.95 -2.12
C ARG A 73 -10.41 -0.67 -1.43
N ILE A 74 -9.76 0.42 -1.76
CA ILE A 74 -10.21 1.73 -1.30
C ILE A 74 -10.20 2.64 -2.51
N SER A 75 -10.97 3.70 -2.44
CA SER A 75 -11.06 4.64 -3.55
C SER A 75 -9.87 5.58 -3.54
N VAL A 76 -9.68 6.28 -4.64
CA VAL A 76 -8.66 7.31 -4.72
C VAL A 76 -8.88 8.32 -3.61
N GLU A 77 -10.12 8.72 -3.41
CA GLU A 77 -10.42 9.70 -2.41
C GLU A 77 -10.09 9.24 -1.01
N GLU A 78 -10.42 8.00 -0.69
CA GLU A 78 -10.08 7.44 0.61
C GLU A 78 -8.57 7.40 0.81
N TYR A 79 -7.85 7.04 -0.23
CA TYR A 79 -6.41 6.96 -0.15
C TYR A 79 -5.81 8.35 0.09
N VAL A 80 -6.24 9.32 -0.70
CA VAL A 80 -5.73 10.69 -0.58
C VAL A 80 -6.05 11.29 0.77
N LEU A 81 -7.27 11.10 1.25
CA LEU A 81 -7.66 11.62 2.54
C LEU A 81 -6.88 10.96 3.67
N GLY A 82 -6.73 9.65 3.59
CA GLY A 82 -6.01 8.94 4.63
C GLY A 82 -4.57 9.39 4.75
N LEU A 83 -3.90 9.52 3.61
CA LEU A 83 -2.51 9.92 3.64
C LEU A 83 -2.35 11.38 4.05
N SER A 84 -3.17 12.26 3.51
CA SER A 84 -3.00 13.67 3.83
C SER A 84 -3.30 13.95 5.29
N SER A 85 -4.26 13.26 5.86
CA SER A 85 -4.57 13.44 7.27
C SER A 85 -3.49 12.84 8.16
N THR A 86 -3.08 11.62 7.87
CA THR A 86 -2.14 10.93 8.73
C THR A 86 -0.77 11.60 8.72
N PHE A 87 -0.35 12.09 7.56
CA PHE A 87 0.97 12.68 7.43
C PHE A 87 0.94 14.21 7.42
N ASN A 88 -0.21 14.75 7.74
CA ASN A 88 -0.39 16.20 7.93
C ASN A 88 0.14 16.99 6.73
N THR A 89 -0.40 16.70 5.57
CA THR A 89 0.01 17.38 4.37
C THR A 89 -1.21 17.66 3.50
N VAL A 90 -0.99 18.36 2.38
CA VAL A 90 -2.08 18.68 1.49
C VAL A 90 -2.38 17.53 0.57
N ARG A 91 -3.59 17.50 0.05
CA ARG A 91 -4.04 16.40 -0.79
C ARG A 91 -3.26 16.26 -2.08
N ASP A 92 -2.71 17.34 -2.58
CA ASP A 92 -1.95 17.27 -3.81
C ASP A 92 -0.45 17.38 -3.57
N SER A 93 0.02 16.82 -2.46
CA SER A 93 1.44 16.81 -2.20
C SER A 93 2.16 16.07 -3.32
N ALA A 94 3.44 16.34 -3.46
CA ALA A 94 4.22 15.75 -4.53
C ALA A 94 4.18 14.22 -4.50
N ALA A 95 4.24 13.64 -3.31
CA ALA A 95 4.21 12.19 -3.21
C ALA A 95 2.88 11.63 -3.66
N ILE A 96 1.79 12.25 -3.23
CA ILE A 96 0.47 11.74 -3.59
C ILE A 96 0.27 11.83 -5.09
N ARG A 97 0.61 12.95 -5.68
CA ARG A 97 0.45 13.08 -7.13
C ARG A 97 1.28 12.06 -7.88
N CYS A 98 2.51 11.86 -7.43
CA CYS A 98 3.37 10.91 -8.09
C CYS A 98 2.81 9.49 -8.00
N ILE A 99 2.32 9.10 -6.84
CA ILE A 99 1.80 7.76 -6.66
C ILE A 99 0.54 7.54 -7.49
N LEU A 100 -0.34 8.53 -7.52
CA LEU A 100 -1.55 8.39 -8.32
C LEU A 100 -1.21 8.22 -9.80
N ASP A 101 -0.16 8.89 -10.25
CA ASP A 101 0.26 8.75 -11.63
C ASP A 101 0.74 7.34 -11.97
N GLN A 102 1.24 6.61 -10.99
CA GLN A 102 1.71 5.27 -11.25
C GLN A 102 0.58 4.28 -11.45
N LYS A 103 -0.62 4.66 -11.05
CA LYS A 103 -1.76 3.76 -11.13
C LYS A 103 -2.56 3.95 -12.40
N THR A 104 -1.97 4.44 -13.42
CA THR A 104 -2.71 4.66 -14.65
C THR A 104 -2.98 3.36 -15.34
N PRO A 105 -4.06 3.27 -16.07
CA PRO A 105 -4.43 2.05 -16.79
C PRO A 105 -3.46 1.73 -17.88
#